data_ef4b3e619a76f77f0b2a55caa2c49977
#
_entry.id   ef4b3e619a76f77f0b2a55caa2c49977
#
_cell.length_a   1.000
_cell.length_b   1.000
_cell.length_c   1.000
_cell.angle_alpha   90.00
_cell.angle_beta   90.00
_cell.angle_gamma   90.00
#
_symmetry.space_group_name_H-M   'P 1'
#
loop_
_entity.id
_entity.type
_entity.pdbx_description
1 polymer ?
#
loop_
_entity_poly.entity_id
_entity_poly.type
_entity_poly.pdbx_seq_one_letter_code
_entity_poly.pdbx_strand_id
1 'polypeptide(L)'
;MHDVWKDMFVIGLPLAEKILRPIIVYAFLVTSLRLSGKRELVQLNPFDLVVLLTLSNTVQNAIIGEDNSVLGGIIGATSLLVTNYLVVRFLYDHRKLDQLVEGRADILVEGGKVRTRNLKRELITVPQLEAAARKQGFDSLSEVEQCVLEPGGTLTFLGKKPTGEDIRHQELLGKLERLAQEIALLRGSQPPARA
;
A
#
# COMPACT_ATOMS: atom_id res chain seq x y z
N MET A 1 0.85 7.10 -51.31
CA MET A 1 1.43 6.54 -50.07
C MET A 1 1.59 7.72 -49.12
N HIS A 2 0.63 7.89 -48.18
CA HIS A 2 0.81 8.90 -47.14
C HIS A 2 2.14 8.59 -46.48
N ASP A 3 2.96 9.60 -46.24
CA ASP A 3 4.27 9.45 -45.61
C ASP A 3 4.09 8.94 -44.18
N VAL A 4 4.08 7.64 -43.97
CA VAL A 4 3.97 6.97 -42.66
C VAL A 4 4.92 7.61 -41.65
N TRP A 5 6.11 7.99 -42.10
CA TRP A 5 7.10 8.71 -41.29
C TRP A 5 6.60 10.07 -40.81
N LYS A 6 5.84 10.79 -41.67
CA LYS A 6 5.32 12.08 -41.34
C LYS A 6 4.23 12.00 -40.26
N ASP A 7 3.32 11.05 -40.40
CA ASP A 7 2.25 10.81 -39.44
C ASP A 7 2.78 10.31 -38.07
N MET A 8 3.92 9.59 -38.07
CA MET A 8 4.55 9.10 -36.85
C MET A 8 5.39 10.16 -36.11
N PHE A 9 6.04 11.08 -36.82
CA PHE A 9 7.06 11.95 -36.25
C PHE A 9 6.72 13.46 -36.33
N VAL A 10 5.66 13.85 -36.99
CA VAL A 10 5.21 15.25 -36.98
C VAL A 10 4.21 15.47 -35.87
N ILE A 11 4.55 16.37 -34.96
CA ILE A 11 3.70 16.75 -33.83
C ILE A 11 2.54 17.61 -34.34
N GLY A 12 1.30 17.19 -34.09
CA GLY A 12 0.08 17.89 -34.51
C GLY A 12 -0.32 19.06 -33.61
N LEU A 13 0.27 19.16 -32.39
CA LEU A 13 -0.04 20.18 -31.40
C LEU A 13 1.21 20.99 -31.01
N PRO A 14 1.03 22.26 -30.56
CA PRO A 14 2.14 23.03 -30.01
C PRO A 14 2.82 22.31 -28.85
N LEU A 15 4.17 22.34 -28.80
CA LEU A 15 4.96 21.67 -27.78
C LEU A 15 4.57 22.08 -26.35
N ALA A 16 4.27 23.37 -26.14
CA ALA A 16 3.81 23.87 -24.85
C ALA A 16 2.51 23.19 -24.39
N GLU A 17 1.55 23.02 -25.31
CA GLU A 17 0.27 22.36 -25.03
C GLU A 17 0.49 20.88 -24.70
N LYS A 18 1.38 20.20 -25.42
CA LYS A 18 1.76 18.79 -25.21
C LYS A 18 2.40 18.53 -23.84
N ILE A 19 3.08 19.55 -23.29
CA ILE A 19 3.68 19.50 -21.94
C ILE A 19 2.67 19.89 -20.87
N LEU A 20 1.86 20.92 -21.10
CA LEU A 20 0.93 21.44 -20.08
C LEU A 20 -0.27 20.51 -19.84
N ARG A 21 -0.80 19.83 -20.85
CA ARG A 21 -1.95 18.93 -20.71
C ARG A 21 -1.70 17.81 -19.68
N PRO A 22 -0.60 17.01 -19.77
CA PRO A 22 -0.28 16.01 -18.78
C PRO A 22 -0.10 16.59 -17.36
N ILE A 23 0.51 17.78 -17.21
CA ILE A 23 0.70 18.44 -15.93
C ILE A 23 -0.63 18.77 -15.27
N ILE A 24 -1.55 19.38 -16.00
CA ILE A 24 -2.87 19.77 -15.51
C ILE A 24 -3.67 18.52 -15.12
N VAL A 25 -3.69 17.50 -15.99
CA VAL A 25 -4.39 16.24 -15.73
C VAL A 25 -3.79 15.53 -14.53
N TYR A 26 -2.46 15.49 -14.40
CA TYR A 26 -1.77 14.92 -13.24
C TYR A 26 -2.18 15.62 -11.95
N ALA A 27 -2.14 16.95 -11.92
CA ALA A 27 -2.54 17.72 -10.73
C ALA A 27 -4.02 17.48 -10.36
N PHE A 28 -4.90 17.40 -11.37
CA PHE A 28 -6.31 17.05 -11.17
C PHE A 28 -6.47 15.65 -10.59
N LEU A 29 -5.80 14.64 -11.15
CA LEU A 29 -5.89 13.25 -10.70
C LEU A 29 -5.37 13.08 -9.27
N VAL A 30 -4.19 13.64 -8.96
CA VAL A 30 -3.62 13.60 -7.60
C VAL A 30 -4.57 14.23 -6.60
N THR A 31 -5.14 15.40 -6.94
CA THR A 31 -6.11 16.08 -6.06
C THR A 31 -7.39 15.26 -5.89
N SER A 32 -7.93 14.70 -6.97
CA SER A 32 -9.16 13.90 -6.95
C SER A 32 -8.98 12.62 -6.14
N LEU A 33 -7.91 11.87 -6.38
CA LEU A 33 -7.59 10.65 -5.60
C LEU A 33 -7.35 10.98 -4.13
N ARG A 34 -6.73 12.12 -3.85
CA ARG A 34 -6.53 12.58 -2.48
C ARG A 34 -7.85 12.87 -1.75
N LEU A 35 -8.82 13.48 -2.44
CA LEU A 35 -10.15 13.75 -1.88
C LEU A 35 -10.98 12.48 -1.67
N SER A 36 -10.75 11.45 -2.47
CA SER A 36 -11.42 10.15 -2.37
C SER A 36 -10.98 9.32 -1.15
N GLY A 37 -9.86 9.67 -0.51
CA GLY A 37 -9.39 9.06 0.75
C GLY A 37 -8.29 8.01 0.57
N LYS A 38 -7.69 7.58 1.69
CA LYS A 38 -6.52 6.68 1.74
C LYS A 38 -6.84 5.22 1.37
N ARG A 39 -8.12 4.84 1.43
CA ARG A 39 -8.57 3.45 1.25
C ARG A 39 -8.33 2.93 -0.16
N GLU A 40 -8.40 3.79 -1.16
CA GLU A 40 -8.45 3.37 -2.57
C GLU A 40 -7.15 2.75 -3.09
N LEU A 41 -6.02 2.97 -2.41
CA LEU A 41 -4.71 2.56 -2.92
C LEU A 41 -4.25 1.16 -2.48
N VAL A 42 -4.79 0.59 -1.39
CA VAL A 42 -4.26 -0.64 -0.78
C VAL A 42 -5.22 -1.83 -0.75
N GLN A 43 -6.52 -1.57 -0.70
CA GLN A 43 -7.54 -2.61 -0.78
C GLN A 43 -8.46 -2.35 -1.97
N LEU A 44 -7.86 -2.36 -3.18
CA LEU A 44 -8.61 -2.23 -4.42
C LEU A 44 -9.72 -3.29 -4.46
N ASN A 45 -10.91 -2.80 -4.29
CA ASN A 45 -12.12 -3.55 -4.53
C ASN A 45 -12.39 -3.56 -6.06
N PRO A 46 -13.09 -4.54 -6.62
CA PRO A 46 -13.43 -4.55 -8.04
C PRO A 46 -14.08 -3.26 -8.55
N PHE A 47 -14.87 -2.58 -7.71
CA PHE A 47 -15.49 -1.29 -8.07
C PHE A 47 -14.45 -0.17 -8.18
N ASP A 48 -13.46 -0.12 -7.29
CA ASP A 48 -12.39 0.87 -7.33
C ASP A 48 -11.54 0.69 -8.60
N LEU A 49 -11.28 -0.58 -8.99
CA LEU A 49 -10.58 -0.89 -10.23
C LEU A 49 -11.35 -0.40 -11.46
N VAL A 50 -12.67 -0.59 -11.50
CA VAL A 50 -13.53 -0.08 -12.59
C VAL A 50 -13.45 1.44 -12.65
N VAL A 51 -13.52 2.14 -11.50
CA VAL A 51 -13.40 3.60 -11.44
C VAL A 51 -12.04 4.05 -11.97
N LEU A 52 -10.93 3.43 -11.53
CA LEU A 52 -9.59 3.81 -11.98
C LEU A 52 -9.39 3.58 -13.49
N LEU A 53 -9.87 2.45 -14.03
CA LEU A 53 -9.79 2.15 -15.46
C LEU A 53 -10.64 3.13 -16.28
N THR A 54 -11.85 3.43 -15.82
CA THR A 54 -12.74 4.39 -16.48
C THR A 54 -12.18 5.80 -16.43
N LEU A 55 -11.63 6.20 -15.28
CA LEU A 55 -10.97 7.50 -15.10
C LEU A 55 -9.76 7.62 -16.04
N SER A 56 -8.90 6.60 -16.10
CA SER A 56 -7.76 6.57 -17.01
C SER A 56 -8.17 6.76 -18.46
N ASN A 57 -9.19 6.04 -18.91
CA ASN A 57 -9.73 6.18 -20.27
C ASN A 57 -10.34 7.57 -20.51
N THR A 58 -11.05 8.12 -19.51
CA THR A 58 -11.69 9.44 -19.60
C THR A 58 -10.66 10.56 -19.78
N VAL A 59 -9.54 10.51 -19.07
CA VAL A 59 -8.50 11.55 -19.13
C VAL A 59 -7.52 11.35 -20.28
N GLN A 60 -7.49 10.18 -20.90
CA GLN A 60 -6.56 9.85 -21.98
C GLN A 60 -6.59 10.89 -23.11
N ASN A 61 -7.78 11.25 -23.58
CA ASN A 61 -7.93 12.23 -24.64
C ASN A 61 -7.50 13.65 -24.20
N ALA A 62 -7.65 13.97 -22.92
CA ALA A 62 -7.18 15.25 -22.39
C ALA A 62 -5.65 15.34 -22.39
N ILE A 63 -4.95 14.23 -22.17
CA ILE A 63 -3.47 14.15 -22.18
C ILE A 63 -2.95 14.17 -23.64
N ILE A 64 -3.51 13.32 -24.50
CA ILE A 64 -3.03 13.13 -25.87
C ILE A 64 -3.43 14.30 -26.77
N GLY A 65 -4.64 14.85 -26.61
CA GLY A 65 -5.24 15.84 -27.49
C GLY A 65 -5.54 15.22 -28.87
N GLU A 66 -5.43 16.01 -29.92
CA GLU A 66 -5.65 15.57 -31.31
C GLU A 66 -4.37 15.04 -32.00
N ASP A 67 -3.30 14.80 -31.23
CA ASP A 67 -2.02 14.36 -31.74
C ASP A 67 -1.75 12.90 -31.37
N ASN A 68 -1.87 12.02 -32.36
CA ASN A 68 -1.59 10.58 -32.24
C ASN A 68 -0.16 10.21 -32.71
N SER A 69 0.74 11.18 -32.86
CA SER A 69 2.11 10.90 -33.25
C SER A 69 2.88 10.18 -32.13
N VAL A 70 3.84 9.37 -32.51
CA VAL A 70 4.73 8.67 -31.56
C VAL A 70 5.54 9.68 -30.74
N LEU A 71 6.06 10.74 -31.38
CA LEU A 71 6.78 11.81 -30.67
C LEU A 71 5.88 12.54 -29.68
N GLY A 72 4.65 12.85 -30.05
CA GLY A 72 3.68 13.47 -29.15
C GLY A 72 3.39 12.58 -27.94
N GLY A 73 3.26 11.28 -28.11
CA GLY A 73 3.10 10.29 -27.04
C GLY A 73 4.31 10.24 -26.10
N ILE A 74 5.53 10.20 -26.66
CA ILE A 74 6.78 10.20 -25.87
C ILE A 74 6.92 11.49 -25.05
N ILE A 75 6.65 12.65 -25.65
CA ILE A 75 6.72 13.96 -24.96
C ILE A 75 5.70 14.01 -23.82
N GLY A 76 4.45 13.60 -24.08
CA GLY A 76 3.41 13.54 -23.06
C GLY A 76 3.76 12.62 -21.89
N ALA A 77 4.22 11.42 -22.18
CA ALA A 77 4.66 10.45 -21.16
C ALA A 77 5.87 10.97 -20.36
N THR A 78 6.87 11.54 -21.04
CA THR A 78 8.05 12.13 -20.39
C THR A 78 7.65 13.30 -19.50
N SER A 79 6.77 14.18 -19.97
CA SER A 79 6.24 15.30 -19.19
C SER A 79 5.56 14.82 -17.91
N LEU A 80 4.73 13.77 -17.99
CA LEU A 80 4.05 13.16 -16.85
C LEU A 80 5.07 12.60 -15.82
N LEU A 81 6.06 11.84 -16.29
CA LEU A 81 7.09 11.25 -15.42
C LEU A 81 7.96 12.32 -14.74
N VAL A 82 8.38 13.34 -15.49
CA VAL A 82 9.15 14.48 -14.94
C VAL A 82 8.32 15.24 -13.91
N THR A 83 7.05 15.50 -14.20
CA THR A 83 6.14 16.17 -13.26
C THR A 83 5.98 15.35 -11.97
N ASN A 84 5.73 14.05 -12.08
CA ASN A 84 5.65 13.18 -10.92
C ASN A 84 6.96 13.21 -10.10
N TYR A 85 8.11 13.09 -10.75
CA TYR A 85 9.41 13.17 -10.08
C TYR A 85 9.60 14.50 -9.34
N LEU A 86 9.28 15.61 -9.98
CA LEU A 86 9.41 16.94 -9.37
C LEU A 86 8.47 17.12 -8.18
N VAL A 87 7.23 16.63 -8.27
CA VAL A 87 6.26 16.68 -7.16
C VAL A 87 6.76 15.84 -5.98
N VAL A 88 7.16 14.59 -6.22
CA VAL A 88 7.69 13.71 -5.16
C VAL A 88 8.96 14.32 -4.53
N ARG A 89 9.86 14.85 -5.36
CA ARG A 89 11.08 15.51 -4.88
C ARG A 89 10.78 16.75 -4.04
N PHE A 90 9.82 17.55 -4.47
CA PHE A 90 9.37 18.74 -3.73
C PHE A 90 8.72 18.39 -2.39
N LEU A 91 7.87 17.37 -2.36
CA LEU A 91 7.24 16.87 -1.14
C LEU A 91 8.27 16.32 -0.14
N TYR A 92 9.26 15.58 -0.65
CA TYR A 92 10.35 15.05 0.18
C TYR A 92 11.06 16.13 1.00
N ASP A 93 11.29 17.29 0.39
CA ASP A 93 11.96 18.41 1.06
C ASP A 93 11.00 19.20 1.99
N HIS A 94 9.66 18.98 1.86
CA HIS A 94 8.63 19.73 2.58
C HIS A 94 7.70 18.84 3.40
N ARG A 95 8.19 18.28 4.51
CA ARG A 95 7.44 17.33 5.39
C ARG A 95 6.01 17.76 5.77
N LYS A 96 5.74 19.07 5.91
CA LYS A 96 4.38 19.56 6.25
C LYS A 96 3.42 19.41 5.07
N LEU A 97 3.91 19.62 3.85
CA LEU A 97 3.14 19.44 2.63
C LEU A 97 2.96 17.96 2.30
N ASP A 98 3.99 17.16 2.55
CA ASP A 98 3.95 15.71 2.44
C ASP A 98 2.82 15.11 3.30
N GLN A 99 2.72 15.48 4.58
CA GLN A 99 1.62 15.09 5.47
C GLN A 99 0.25 15.59 5.01
N LEU A 100 0.19 16.71 4.28
CA LEU A 100 -1.03 17.23 3.71
C LEU A 100 -1.45 16.44 2.47
N VAL A 101 -0.49 16.02 1.65
CA VAL A 101 -0.72 15.27 0.39
C VAL A 101 -0.85 13.77 0.65
N GLU A 102 0.02 13.16 1.45
CA GLU A 102 -0.04 11.73 1.76
C GLU A 102 -0.98 11.40 2.94
N GLY A 103 -1.21 12.36 3.84
CA GLY A 103 -2.01 12.21 5.05
C GLY A 103 -1.19 11.76 6.25
N ARG A 104 -1.87 11.59 7.37
CA ARG A 104 -1.28 11.09 8.62
C ARG A 104 -1.70 9.66 8.86
N ALA A 105 -0.86 8.90 9.54
CA ALA A 105 -1.24 7.60 10.04
C ALA A 105 -2.42 7.71 11.03
N ASP A 106 -3.40 6.81 10.91
CA ASP A 106 -4.59 6.78 11.74
C ASP A 106 -4.70 5.48 12.52
N ILE A 107 -4.81 5.59 13.84
CA ILE A 107 -4.99 4.42 14.72
C ILE A 107 -6.43 3.94 14.61
N LEU A 108 -6.61 2.70 14.15
CA LEU A 108 -7.92 2.05 14.01
C LEU A 108 -8.26 1.11 15.16
N VAL A 109 -7.25 0.46 15.75
CA VAL A 109 -7.35 -0.36 16.96
C VAL A 109 -6.30 0.08 17.95
N GLU A 110 -6.63 0.10 19.24
CA GLU A 110 -5.72 0.38 20.33
C GLU A 110 -6.12 -0.43 21.56
N GLY A 111 -5.20 -1.21 22.09
CA GLY A 111 -5.43 -2.10 23.24
C GLY A 111 -6.51 -3.17 22.98
N GLY A 112 -6.70 -3.61 21.74
CA GLY A 112 -7.78 -4.53 21.34
C GLY A 112 -9.14 -3.88 21.13
N LYS A 113 -9.24 -2.55 21.25
CA LYS A 113 -10.51 -1.80 21.07
C LYS A 113 -10.52 -1.04 19.77
N VAL A 114 -11.59 -1.20 19.02
CA VAL A 114 -11.79 -0.54 17.72
C VAL A 114 -12.14 0.95 17.95
N ARG A 115 -11.41 1.82 17.28
CA ARG A 115 -11.66 3.27 17.23
C ARG A 115 -12.70 3.58 16.14
N THR A 116 -13.98 3.37 16.45
CA THR A 116 -15.11 3.49 15.50
C THR A 116 -15.15 4.84 14.77
N ARG A 117 -14.76 5.93 15.43
CA ARG A 117 -14.70 7.27 14.82
C ARG A 117 -13.70 7.31 13.66
N ASN A 118 -12.53 6.70 13.86
CA ASN A 118 -11.47 6.67 12.84
C ASN A 118 -11.86 5.73 11.69
N LEU A 119 -12.46 4.56 11.99
CA LEU A 119 -12.99 3.68 10.96
C LEU A 119 -14.01 4.38 10.05
N LYS A 120 -14.96 5.13 10.64
CA LYS A 120 -15.96 5.88 9.87
C LYS A 120 -15.33 6.94 8.98
N ARG A 121 -14.30 7.64 9.47
CA ARG A 121 -13.58 8.66 8.70
C ARG A 121 -12.86 8.05 7.50
N GLU A 122 -12.25 6.91 7.69
CA GLU A 122 -11.50 6.19 6.64
C GLU A 122 -12.38 5.23 5.83
N LEU A 123 -13.72 5.24 6.04
CA LEU A 123 -14.70 4.41 5.35
C LEU A 123 -14.38 2.90 5.39
N ILE A 124 -13.75 2.44 6.48
CA ILE A 124 -13.42 1.04 6.72
C ILE A 124 -14.47 0.43 7.64
N THR A 125 -15.00 -0.74 7.26
CA THR A 125 -15.94 -1.48 8.10
C THR A 125 -15.22 -2.43 9.05
N VAL A 126 -15.86 -2.75 10.20
CA VAL A 126 -15.28 -3.71 11.15
C VAL A 126 -14.99 -5.07 10.50
N PRO A 127 -15.89 -5.66 9.69
CA PRO A 127 -15.60 -6.91 8.99
C PRO A 127 -14.38 -6.85 8.06
N GLN A 128 -14.15 -5.71 7.39
CA GLN A 128 -12.95 -5.52 6.56
C GLN A 128 -11.68 -5.48 7.41
N LEU A 129 -11.73 -4.79 8.57
CA LEU A 129 -10.61 -4.74 9.50
C LEU A 129 -10.29 -6.13 10.08
N GLU A 130 -11.32 -6.91 10.47
CA GLU A 130 -11.15 -8.29 10.92
C GLU A 130 -10.59 -9.19 9.84
N ALA A 131 -11.05 -9.04 8.58
CA ALA A 131 -10.51 -9.79 7.46
C ALA A 131 -9.03 -9.47 7.21
N ALA A 132 -8.63 -8.19 7.36
CA ALA A 132 -7.24 -7.78 7.26
C ALA A 132 -6.40 -8.33 8.42
N ALA A 133 -6.92 -8.33 9.66
CA ALA A 133 -6.26 -8.92 10.82
C ALA A 133 -6.00 -10.42 10.64
N ARG A 134 -7.01 -11.19 10.16
CA ARG A 134 -6.83 -12.61 9.84
C ARG A 134 -5.76 -12.88 8.79
N LYS A 135 -5.63 -12.03 7.77
CA LYS A 135 -4.55 -12.14 6.77
C LYS A 135 -3.17 -11.93 7.38
N GLN A 136 -3.08 -11.20 8.49
CA GLN A 136 -1.84 -10.95 9.26
C GLN A 136 -1.62 -11.96 10.38
N GLY A 137 -2.49 -13.01 10.51
CA GLY A 137 -2.33 -14.08 11.48
C GLY A 137 -2.99 -13.83 12.84
N PHE A 138 -3.86 -12.83 12.96
CA PHE A 138 -4.63 -12.56 14.17
C PHE A 138 -6.02 -13.22 14.08
N ASP A 139 -6.39 -14.04 15.03
CA ASP A 139 -7.71 -14.66 15.07
C ASP A 139 -8.80 -13.65 15.45
N SER A 140 -8.45 -12.66 16.27
CA SER A 140 -9.36 -11.63 16.77
C SER A 140 -8.68 -10.27 16.90
N LEU A 141 -9.46 -9.19 16.74
CA LEU A 141 -8.98 -7.82 17.02
C LEU A 141 -8.61 -7.60 18.49
N SER A 142 -9.06 -8.46 19.41
CA SER A 142 -8.68 -8.42 20.83
C SER A 142 -7.21 -8.75 21.07
N GLU A 143 -6.55 -9.48 20.16
CA GLU A 143 -5.13 -9.83 20.19
C GLU A 143 -4.24 -8.71 19.67
N VAL A 144 -4.84 -7.74 18.98
CA VAL A 144 -4.14 -6.60 18.40
C VAL A 144 -3.92 -5.52 19.46
N GLU A 145 -2.66 -5.20 19.74
CA GLU A 145 -2.32 -4.05 20.57
C GLU A 145 -2.60 -2.74 19.85
N GLN A 146 -2.15 -2.66 18.60
CA GLN A 146 -2.35 -1.48 17.77
C GLN A 146 -2.54 -1.87 16.31
N CYS A 147 -3.53 -1.26 15.65
CA CYS A 147 -3.67 -1.28 14.21
C CYS A 147 -3.63 0.16 13.69
N VAL A 148 -2.72 0.43 12.77
CA VAL A 148 -2.51 1.74 12.18
C VAL A 148 -2.79 1.65 10.69
N LEU A 149 -3.58 2.59 10.18
CA LEU A 149 -3.71 2.87 8.75
C LEU A 149 -2.62 3.87 8.37
N GLU A 150 -1.64 3.41 7.64
CA GLU A 150 -0.54 4.25 7.16
C GLU A 150 -1.02 5.24 6.07
N PRO A 151 -0.27 6.33 5.80
CA PRO A 151 -0.60 7.28 4.75
C PRO A 151 -0.82 6.65 3.38
N GLY A 152 -0.02 5.64 3.03
CA GLY A 152 -0.14 4.85 1.80
C GLY A 152 -1.30 3.86 1.79
N GLY A 153 -2.18 3.86 2.83
CA GLY A 153 -3.36 3.01 2.94
C GLY A 153 -3.08 1.62 3.53
N THR A 154 -1.83 1.23 3.75
CA THR A 154 -1.46 -0.07 4.33
C THR A 154 -1.93 -0.16 5.78
N LEU A 155 -2.49 -1.31 6.16
CA LEU A 155 -2.84 -1.62 7.53
C LEU A 155 -1.67 -2.35 8.21
N THR A 156 -1.08 -1.71 9.22
CA THR A 156 -0.02 -2.29 10.05
C THR A 156 -0.62 -2.78 11.37
N PHE A 157 -0.43 -4.04 11.70
CA PHE A 157 -0.92 -4.65 12.93
C PHE A 157 0.24 -4.97 13.87
N LEU A 158 0.11 -4.56 15.12
CA LEU A 158 1.01 -4.90 16.22
C LEU A 158 0.23 -5.78 17.20
N GLY A 159 0.68 -7.00 17.44
CA GLY A 159 0.08 -7.92 18.41
C GLY A 159 0.40 -7.57 19.85
N LYS A 160 -0.49 -7.91 20.77
CA LYS A 160 -0.22 -7.87 22.22
C LYS A 160 0.88 -8.87 22.55
N LYS A 161 1.82 -8.49 23.38
CA LYS A 161 2.85 -9.41 23.90
C LYS A 161 2.33 -10.09 25.20
N PRO A 162 2.55 -11.38 25.37
CA PRO A 162 3.08 -12.35 24.40
C PRO A 162 2.07 -12.68 23.31
N THR A 163 2.55 -12.87 22.09
CA THR A 163 1.71 -13.34 20.98
C THR A 163 1.36 -14.82 21.18
N GLY A 164 0.29 -15.32 20.54
CA GLY A 164 -0.04 -16.74 20.57
C GLY A 164 1.12 -17.63 20.05
N GLU A 165 1.95 -17.11 19.16
CA GLU A 165 3.19 -17.76 18.71
C GLU A 165 4.26 -17.77 19.80
N ASP A 166 4.45 -16.69 20.55
CA ASP A 166 5.40 -16.63 21.67
C ASP A 166 5.04 -17.64 22.75
N ILE A 167 3.76 -17.77 23.08
CA ILE A 167 3.26 -18.74 24.06
C ILE A 167 3.51 -20.16 23.58
N ARG A 168 3.16 -20.48 22.34
CA ARG A 168 3.42 -21.81 21.74
C ARG A 168 4.91 -22.13 21.67
N HIS A 169 5.72 -21.13 21.33
CA HIS A 169 7.17 -21.28 21.28
C HIS A 169 7.76 -21.57 22.68
N GLN A 170 7.31 -20.88 23.72
CA GLN A 170 7.71 -21.13 25.09
C GLN A 170 7.24 -22.49 25.57
N GLU A 171 6.03 -22.94 25.24
CA GLU A 171 5.56 -24.30 25.56
C GLU A 171 6.40 -25.37 24.86
N LEU A 172 6.77 -25.17 23.60
CA LEU A 172 7.64 -26.10 22.85
C LEU A 172 9.03 -26.15 23.45
N LEU A 173 9.62 -25.01 23.81
CA LEU A 173 10.92 -24.99 24.50
C LEU A 173 10.86 -25.73 25.84
N GLY A 174 9.82 -25.50 26.64
CA GLY A 174 9.64 -26.21 27.92
C GLY A 174 9.45 -27.71 27.75
N LYS A 175 8.78 -28.17 26.68
CA LYS A 175 8.68 -29.62 26.37
C LYS A 175 10.02 -30.20 25.92
N LEU A 176 10.78 -29.47 25.11
CA LEU A 176 12.12 -29.89 24.67
C LEU A 176 13.10 -29.99 25.84
N GLU A 177 13.07 -29.05 26.77
CA GLU A 177 13.90 -29.10 27.98
C GLU A 177 13.58 -30.31 28.87
N ARG A 178 12.27 -30.61 29.06
CA ARG A 178 11.85 -31.81 29.80
C ARG A 178 12.33 -33.11 29.14
N LEU A 179 12.16 -33.25 27.83
CA LEU A 179 12.64 -34.39 27.08
C LEU A 179 14.17 -34.52 27.16
N ALA A 180 14.90 -33.42 27.08
CA ALA A 180 16.36 -33.42 27.24
C ALA A 180 16.79 -33.90 28.64
N GLN A 181 16.06 -33.49 29.70
CA GLN A 181 16.32 -33.96 31.07
C GLN A 181 16.02 -35.48 31.23
N GLU A 182 14.89 -35.94 30.66
CA GLU A 182 14.56 -37.38 30.70
C GLU A 182 15.60 -38.24 29.97
N ILE A 183 16.07 -37.79 28.81
CA ILE A 183 17.13 -38.48 28.07
C ILE A 183 18.45 -38.50 28.87
N ALA A 184 18.78 -37.40 29.53
CA ALA A 184 19.97 -37.32 30.38
C ALA A 184 19.91 -38.31 31.58
N LEU A 185 18.74 -38.40 32.21
CA LEU A 185 18.50 -39.37 33.31
C LEU A 185 18.59 -40.82 32.82
N LEU A 186 18.02 -41.16 31.67
CA LEU A 186 18.09 -42.49 31.08
C LEU A 186 19.51 -42.87 30.66
N ARG A 187 20.30 -41.93 30.14
CA ARG A 187 21.73 -42.15 29.84
C ARG A 187 22.58 -42.35 31.09
N GLY A 188 22.28 -41.61 32.17
CA GLY A 188 22.98 -41.78 33.44
C GLY A 188 22.65 -43.11 34.18
N SER A 189 21.52 -43.76 33.85
CA SER A 189 21.08 -45.01 34.43
C SER A 189 21.57 -46.28 33.69
N GLN A 190 22.26 -46.12 32.53
CA GLN A 190 22.84 -47.28 31.85
C GLN A 190 24.13 -47.73 32.57
N PRO A 191 24.22 -49.01 33.03
CA PRO A 191 25.44 -49.50 33.60
C PRO A 191 26.55 -49.55 32.55
N PRO A 192 27.83 -49.35 32.94
CA PRO A 192 28.94 -49.41 32.02
C PRO A 192 28.96 -50.71 31.26
N ALA A 193 29.04 -50.63 29.93
CA ALA A 193 29.22 -51.84 29.11
C ALA A 193 30.43 -52.62 29.61
N ARG A 194 30.18 -53.85 30.05
CA ARG A 194 31.29 -54.81 30.45
C ARG A 194 32.10 -55.05 29.18
N ALA A 195 33.37 -54.70 29.23
CA ALA A 195 34.42 -55.09 28.30
C ALA A 195 34.77 -56.58 28.49
#